data_792ebfd1746b37ff4003d745eae6f99c
#
_entry.id   792ebfd1746b37ff4003d745eae6f99c
#
_cell.length_a   1.000
_cell.length_b   1.000
_cell.length_c   1.000
_cell.angle_alpha   90.00
_cell.angle_beta   90.00
_cell.angle_gamma   90.00
#
_symmetry.space_group_name_H-M   'P 1'
#
loop_
_entity.id
_entity.type
_entity.pdbx_description
1 polymer ?
#
loop_
_entity_poly.entity_id
_entity_poly.type
_entity_poly.pdbx_seq_one_letter_code
_entity_poly.pdbx_strand_id
1 'polypeptide(L)'
;VILTDYSAHTEFATDANSKLIKIDETEDAYDGIWFHGQGEWASFGDSQIEQLVSHMQSVHATKKQKNKEGIMTGKNFSWDNCARKIMESLSC
;
A
#
# COMPACT_ATOMS: atom_id res chain seq x y z
N VAL A 1 0.00 9.59 1.69
CA VAL A 1 0.25 8.31 2.36
C VAL A 1 1.55 7.69 1.87
N ILE A 2 2.32 7.14 2.77
CA ILE A 2 3.55 6.40 2.46
C ILE A 2 3.28 4.92 2.75
N LEU A 3 3.44 4.08 1.74
CA LEU A 3 3.13 2.65 1.82
C LEU A 3 4.22 1.82 1.15
N THR A 4 4.38 0.58 1.61
CA THR A 4 5.19 -0.39 0.88
C THR A 4 4.47 -0.82 -0.38
N ASP A 5 5.22 -0.96 -1.48
CA ASP A 5 4.69 -1.45 -2.76
C ASP A 5 4.71 -2.97 -2.74
N TYR A 6 3.87 -3.55 -1.87
CA TYR A 6 3.89 -4.98 -1.62
C TYR A 6 2.54 -5.48 -1.14
N SER A 7 2.20 -6.72 -1.52
CA SER A 7 1.03 -7.44 -1.06
C SER A 7 -0.27 -6.68 -1.29
N ALA A 8 -1.15 -6.63 -0.31
CA ALA A 8 -2.48 -6.04 -0.45
C ALA A 8 -2.47 -4.55 -0.80
N HIS A 9 -1.41 -3.83 -0.46
CA HIS A 9 -1.29 -2.41 -0.82
C HIS A 9 -1.33 -2.20 -2.33
N THR A 10 -0.83 -3.15 -3.13
CA THR A 10 -0.78 -3.03 -4.58
C THR A 10 -2.16 -2.97 -5.23
N GLU A 11 -3.20 -3.40 -4.51
CA GLU A 11 -4.58 -3.37 -5.02
C GLU A 11 -5.09 -1.94 -5.21
N PHE A 12 -4.66 -1.00 -4.37
CA PHE A 12 -5.18 0.37 -4.40
C PHE A 12 -4.09 1.45 -4.47
N ALA A 13 -2.84 1.14 -4.13
CA ALA A 13 -1.77 2.12 -4.07
C ALA A 13 -1.00 2.21 -5.38
N THR A 14 -0.84 3.44 -5.87
CA THR A 14 -0.09 3.74 -7.09
C THR A 14 0.83 4.94 -6.82
N ASP A 15 1.78 5.20 -7.70
CA ASP A 15 2.63 6.39 -7.60
C ASP A 15 1.81 7.70 -7.66
N ALA A 16 0.62 7.66 -8.26
CA ALA A 16 -0.25 8.82 -8.35
C ALA A 16 -0.94 9.16 -7.03
N ASN A 17 -1.32 8.16 -6.24
CA ASN A 17 -2.09 8.38 -5.01
C ASN A 17 -1.29 8.18 -3.73
N SER A 18 -0.07 7.66 -3.81
CA SER A 18 0.74 7.32 -2.64
C SER A 18 2.22 7.51 -2.94
N LYS A 19 3.01 7.60 -1.88
CA LYS A 19 4.45 7.51 -2.00
C LYS A 19 4.86 6.09 -1.64
N LEU A 20 5.37 5.37 -2.63
CA LEU A 20 5.63 3.95 -2.49
C LEU A 20 7.08 3.66 -2.12
N ILE A 21 7.25 2.73 -1.19
CA ILE A 21 8.56 2.18 -0.84
C ILE A 21 8.70 0.88 -1.62
N LYS A 22 9.65 0.84 -2.56
CA LYS A 22 9.85 -0.32 -3.41
C LYS A 22 10.52 -1.44 -2.63
N ILE A 23 9.97 -2.64 -2.76
CA ILE A 23 10.46 -3.84 -2.09
C ILE A 23 11.19 -4.68 -3.14
N ASP A 24 12.45 -5.00 -2.86
CA ASP A 24 13.29 -5.79 -3.76
C ASP A 24 13.57 -7.22 -3.27
N GLU A 25 13.30 -7.49 -1.99
CA GLU A 25 13.52 -8.80 -1.40
C GLU A 25 12.38 -9.16 -0.45
N THR A 26 12.18 -10.47 -0.27
CA THR A 26 11.24 -10.99 0.72
C THR A 26 11.99 -11.91 1.69
N GLU A 27 11.39 -12.16 2.84
CA GLU A 27 11.93 -13.07 3.84
C GLU A 27 10.80 -13.92 4.40
N ASP A 28 11.15 -15.04 5.02
CA ASP A 28 10.14 -15.92 5.59
C ASP A 28 9.33 -15.20 6.67
N ALA A 29 8.02 -15.34 6.62
CA ALA A 29 7.13 -14.73 7.60
C ALA A 29 7.25 -15.48 8.92
N TYR A 30 7.87 -14.83 9.92
CA TYR A 30 8.09 -15.43 11.22
C TYR A 30 7.96 -14.38 12.33
N ASP A 31 7.05 -14.61 13.26
CA ASP A 31 6.90 -13.77 14.44
C ASP A 31 6.92 -14.59 15.74
N GLY A 32 6.98 -15.92 15.63
CA GLY A 32 6.99 -16.80 16.78
C GLY A 32 5.62 -17.06 17.42
N ILE A 33 4.57 -16.45 16.89
CA ILE A 33 3.20 -16.59 17.42
C ILE A 33 2.26 -17.15 16.35
N TRP A 34 2.05 -16.39 15.26
CA TRP A 34 1.14 -16.76 14.18
C TRP A 34 1.85 -17.27 12.96
N PHE A 35 3.04 -16.73 12.67
CA PHE A 35 3.82 -17.09 11.50
C PHE A 35 5.06 -17.86 11.91
N HIS A 36 5.23 -19.04 11.33
CA HIS A 36 6.34 -19.95 11.63
C HIS A 36 7.11 -20.34 10.37
N GLY A 37 7.27 -19.41 9.45
CA GLY A 37 7.98 -19.64 8.19
C GLY A 37 7.09 -20.01 7.02
N GLN A 38 5.78 -20.14 7.23
CA GLN A 38 4.84 -20.34 6.13
C GLN A 38 4.49 -19.00 5.47
N GLY A 39 4.86 -18.88 4.21
CA GLY A 39 4.70 -17.64 3.46
C GLY A 39 5.86 -16.69 3.65
N GLU A 40 5.77 -15.54 2.99
CA GLU A 40 6.84 -14.55 2.98
C GLU A 40 6.26 -13.16 3.23
N TRP A 41 7.07 -12.30 3.81
CA TRP A 41 6.75 -10.88 3.90
C TRP A 41 7.91 -10.05 3.34
N ALA A 42 7.66 -8.75 3.12
CA ALA A 42 8.66 -7.85 2.56
C ALA A 42 9.85 -7.70 3.49
N SER A 43 11.04 -7.79 2.91
CA SER A 43 12.27 -7.46 3.65
C SER A 43 12.45 -5.94 3.65
N PHE A 44 12.65 -5.35 4.82
CA PHE A 44 12.78 -3.92 4.99
C PHE A 44 14.21 -3.60 5.44
N GLY A 45 15.07 -3.27 4.46
CA GLY A 45 16.48 -3.00 4.69
C GLY A 45 16.84 -1.53 4.50
N ASP A 46 18.13 -1.27 4.30
CA ASP A 46 18.67 0.09 4.19
C ASP A 46 18.05 0.87 3.04
N SER A 47 17.84 0.23 1.88
CA SER A 47 17.21 0.89 0.73
C SER A 47 15.80 1.35 1.05
N GLN A 48 15.03 0.54 1.76
CA GLN A 48 13.66 0.88 2.15
C GLN A 48 13.64 2.01 3.17
N ILE A 49 14.57 2.02 4.10
CA ILE A 49 14.71 3.11 5.08
C ILE A 49 15.06 4.42 4.37
N GLU A 50 15.97 4.39 3.41
CA GLU A 50 16.33 5.58 2.62
C GLU A 50 15.12 6.12 1.84
N GLN A 51 14.34 5.24 1.23
CA GLN A 51 13.12 5.62 0.52
C GLN A 51 12.09 6.24 1.48
N LEU A 52 11.92 5.65 2.66
CA LEU A 52 11.01 6.17 3.68
C LEU A 52 11.42 7.58 4.09
N VAL A 53 12.68 7.79 4.42
CA VAL A 53 13.20 9.10 4.83
C VAL A 53 12.99 10.12 3.71
N SER A 54 13.33 9.77 2.47
CA SER A 54 13.12 10.64 1.32
C SER A 54 11.66 11.04 1.13
N HIS A 55 10.74 10.09 1.27
CA HIS A 55 9.31 10.36 1.18
C HIS A 55 8.83 11.27 2.31
N MET A 56 9.30 11.04 3.53
CA MET A 56 8.94 11.88 4.68
C MET A 56 9.42 13.31 4.47
N GLN A 57 10.63 13.50 3.97
CA GLN A 57 11.17 14.82 3.66
C GLN A 57 10.37 15.51 2.56
N SER A 58 10.00 14.77 1.52
CA SER A 58 9.18 15.29 0.42
C SER A 58 7.80 15.74 0.91
N VAL A 59 7.13 14.93 1.71
CA VAL A 59 5.82 15.28 2.28
C VAL A 59 5.92 16.49 3.20
N HIS A 60 6.96 16.57 4.02
CA HIS A 60 7.20 17.71 4.89
C HIS A 60 7.38 19.01 4.10
N ALA A 61 8.10 18.93 2.97
CA ALA A 61 8.34 20.10 2.11
C ALA A 61 7.08 20.59 1.41
N THR A 62 6.13 19.69 1.09
CA THR A 62 4.93 20.04 0.32
C THR A 62 3.73 20.45 1.18
N LYS A 63 3.85 20.50 2.45
CA LYS A 63 2.83 20.81 3.47
C LYS A 63 1.44 21.20 2.98
N LYS A 64 0.40 20.62 3.58
CA LYS A 64 -1.02 21.00 3.41
C LYS A 64 -1.63 20.73 2.02
N GLN A 65 -0.97 20.03 1.15
CA GLN A 65 -1.59 19.64 -0.12
C GLN A 65 -2.52 18.45 0.11
N LYS A 66 -3.70 18.52 -0.48
CA LYS A 66 -4.64 17.39 -0.46
C LYS A 66 -4.19 16.34 -1.45
N ASN A 67 -4.25 15.09 -1.06
CA ASN A 67 -4.00 13.96 -1.95
C ASN A 67 -5.28 13.68 -2.75
N LYS A 68 -5.46 14.39 -3.87
CA LYS A 68 -6.66 14.26 -4.70
C LYS A 68 -6.84 12.86 -5.26
N GLU A 69 -5.73 12.25 -5.68
CA GLU A 69 -5.76 10.88 -6.21
C GLU A 69 -6.12 9.87 -5.12
N GLY A 70 -5.64 10.09 -3.89
CA GLY A 70 -6.02 9.27 -2.76
C GLY A 70 -7.49 9.39 -2.41
N ILE A 71 -8.03 10.60 -2.47
CA ILE A 71 -9.47 10.84 -2.25
C ILE A 71 -10.30 10.07 -3.29
N MET A 72 -9.89 10.13 -4.55
CA MET A 72 -10.56 9.40 -5.64
C MET A 72 -10.47 7.89 -5.41
N THR A 73 -9.32 7.38 -5.00
CA THR A 73 -9.14 5.97 -4.66
C THR A 73 -10.10 5.55 -3.55
N GLY A 74 -10.22 6.37 -2.50
CA GLY A 74 -11.16 6.09 -1.41
C GLY A 74 -12.61 6.00 -1.88
N LYS A 75 -13.00 6.85 -2.82
CA LYS A 75 -14.35 6.79 -3.39
C LYS A 75 -14.57 5.50 -4.20
N ASN A 76 -13.55 5.05 -4.94
CA ASN A 76 -13.63 3.83 -5.74
C ASN A 76 -13.74 2.58 -4.88
N PHE A 77 -13.20 2.60 -3.67
CA PHE A 77 -13.23 1.47 -2.73
C PHE A 77 -14.29 1.66 -1.62
N SER A 78 -15.35 2.39 -1.90
CA SER A 78 -16.46 2.55 -0.95
C SER A 78 -17.25 1.25 -0.80
N TRP A 79 -17.99 1.13 0.29
CA TRP A 79 -18.88 -0.01 0.52
C TRP A 79 -19.91 -0.14 -0.61
N ASP A 80 -20.44 0.98 -1.09
CA ASP A 80 -21.42 0.98 -2.21
C ASP A 80 -20.81 0.39 -3.47
N ASN A 81 -19.57 0.79 -3.81
CA ASN A 81 -18.91 0.27 -5.00
C ASN A 81 -18.55 -1.21 -4.84
N CYS A 82 -18.14 -1.63 -3.65
CA CYS A 82 -17.87 -3.04 -3.39
C CYS A 82 -19.13 -3.88 -3.52
N ALA A 83 -20.24 -3.42 -2.95
CA ALA A 83 -21.53 -4.08 -3.05
C ALA A 83 -22.01 -4.20 -4.51
N ARG A 84 -21.84 -3.11 -5.28
CA ARG A 84 -22.20 -3.10 -6.69
C ARG A 84 -21.39 -4.13 -7.48
N LYS A 85 -20.09 -4.22 -7.25
CA LYS A 85 -19.21 -5.18 -7.92
C LYS A 85 -19.62 -6.63 -7.61
N ILE A 86 -19.97 -6.89 -6.35
CA ILE A 86 -20.45 -8.21 -5.96
C ILE A 86 -21.74 -8.56 -6.70
N MET A 87 -22.69 -7.63 -6.75
CA MET A 87 -23.96 -7.83 -7.44
C MET A 87 -23.74 -8.05 -8.93
N GLU A 88 -22.88 -7.28 -9.57
CA GLU A 88 -22.55 -7.43 -10.98
C GLU A 88 -21.92 -8.80 -11.29
N SER A 89 -21.07 -9.30 -10.40
CA SER A 89 -20.43 -10.60 -10.60
C SER A 89 -21.42 -11.77 -10.42
N LEU A 90 -22.50 -11.55 -9.70
CA LEU A 90 -23.55 -12.56 -9.49
C LEU A 90 -24.62 -12.55 -10.56
N SER A 91 -24.75 -11.44 -11.30
CA SER A 91 -25.73 -11.35 -12.41
C SER A 91 -25.05 -11.78 -13.70
N CYS A 92 -25.46 -12.90 -14.24
CA CYS A 92 -24.94 -13.45 -15.49
C CYS A 92 -25.68 -12.92 -16.70
#